data_4d777cab712929dccd222f62a60e4cc2
#
_entry.id   4d777cab712929dccd222f62a60e4cc2
#
_cell.length_a   1.000
_cell.length_b   1.000
_cell.length_c   1.000
_cell.angle_alpha   90.00
_cell.angle_beta   90.00
_cell.angle_gamma   90.00
#
_symmetry.space_group_name_H-M   'P 1'
#
loop_
_entity.id
_entity.type
_entity.pdbx_description
1 polymer ?
#
loop_
_entity_poly.entity_id
_entity_poly.type
_entity_poly.pdbx_seq_one_letter_code
_entity_poly.pdbx_strand_id
1 'polypeptide(L)'
;MVSSYLSNPILLGLFLVVGLVLLVKGADWLVDGASKLAKRLGVTDLVIGLTIVAFGTSMPEFVVNMVSVADGATDLAITNILGSNIINTLVILGCSALVCPLVAQRSTVRLDIPLNIVAGVLVLVFVFISSPMEPKGLSRIEGLALLVVFAAFLVYTFYTAKADATTTTESTPFPLWKCVVLILAGLVGLVVGGEMIVKSAVAIARYCGVAESVIGLTIVALGTSLPELATSVVAAFKHNNDIAIGNVVGSNIFNVFFILGTSAIIKHLPVYPGIEIDAALVAVSALAVWLLLCNKNRSINRWGGALLLVLYAGYLTYRLLTY
;
A
#
# COMPACT_ATOMS: atom_id res chain seq x y z
N MET A 1 -18.08 17.84 -20.22
CA MET A 1 -16.83 18.66 -20.16
C MET A 1 -15.56 17.84 -19.96
N VAL A 2 -15.57 16.74 -19.21
CA VAL A 2 -14.37 15.89 -18.99
C VAL A 2 -13.89 15.15 -20.26
N SER A 3 -14.80 14.84 -21.20
CA SER A 3 -14.46 14.05 -22.41
C SER A 3 -13.65 14.82 -23.48
N SER A 4 -13.71 16.14 -23.53
CA SER A 4 -13.00 16.94 -24.55
C SER A 4 -11.51 17.15 -24.22
N TYR A 5 -11.12 17.07 -22.93
CA TYR A 5 -9.71 17.22 -22.53
C TYR A 5 -8.88 15.95 -22.81
N LEU A 6 -9.53 14.78 -22.81
CA LEU A 6 -8.88 13.49 -23.03
C LEU A 6 -8.56 13.20 -24.51
N SER A 7 -9.04 14.04 -25.43
CA SER A 7 -8.78 13.89 -26.88
C SER A 7 -7.60 14.72 -27.39
N ASN A 8 -7.04 15.62 -26.58
CA ASN A 8 -5.91 16.47 -27.00
C ASN A 8 -4.59 15.95 -26.41
N PRO A 9 -3.66 15.44 -27.24
CA PRO A 9 -2.37 14.87 -26.76
C PRO A 9 -1.52 15.86 -25.95
N ILE A 10 -1.58 17.17 -26.26
CA ILE A 10 -0.82 18.21 -25.54
C ILE A 10 -1.37 18.36 -24.12
N LEU A 11 -2.70 18.38 -23.97
CA LEU A 11 -3.35 18.47 -22.66
C LEU A 11 -3.10 17.20 -21.83
N LEU A 12 -3.13 16.02 -22.45
CA LEU A 12 -2.76 14.76 -21.75
C LEU A 12 -1.33 14.80 -21.24
N GLY A 13 -0.39 15.27 -22.05
CA GLY A 13 1.01 15.45 -21.62
C GLY A 13 1.14 16.45 -20.47
N LEU A 14 0.42 17.59 -20.53
CA LEU A 14 0.41 18.59 -19.46
C LEU A 14 -0.17 18.00 -18.16
N PHE A 15 -1.32 17.30 -18.24
CA PHE A 15 -1.93 16.64 -17.07
C PHE A 15 -1.00 15.59 -16.44
N LEU A 16 -0.30 14.82 -17.26
CA LEU A 16 0.68 13.84 -16.78
C LEU A 16 1.83 14.52 -16.04
N VAL A 17 2.38 15.61 -16.59
CA VAL A 17 3.48 16.36 -15.96
C VAL A 17 3.02 17.02 -14.66
N VAL A 18 1.85 17.70 -14.67
CA VAL A 18 1.29 18.33 -13.47
C VAL A 18 0.98 17.27 -12.42
N GLY A 19 0.38 16.14 -12.83
CA GLY A 19 0.13 15.01 -11.94
C GLY A 19 1.41 14.47 -11.29
N LEU A 20 2.49 14.32 -12.05
CA LEU A 20 3.78 13.88 -11.52
C LEU A 20 4.37 14.89 -10.52
N VAL A 21 4.30 16.19 -10.82
CA VAL A 21 4.76 17.24 -9.90
C VAL A 21 3.95 17.22 -8.61
N LEU A 22 2.62 17.12 -8.70
CA LEU A 22 1.73 17.03 -7.53
C LEU A 22 2.02 15.77 -6.71
N LEU A 23 2.21 14.63 -7.36
CA LEU A 23 2.52 13.36 -6.70
C LEU A 23 3.84 13.44 -5.92
N VAL A 24 4.91 13.91 -6.55
CA VAL A 24 6.24 14.03 -5.91
C VAL A 24 6.24 15.08 -4.79
N LYS A 25 5.62 16.24 -5.03
CA LYS A 25 5.51 17.29 -3.98
C LYS A 25 4.58 16.87 -2.85
N GLY A 26 3.49 16.17 -3.17
CA GLY A 26 2.60 15.59 -2.17
C GLY A 26 3.32 14.61 -1.25
N ALA A 27 4.10 13.70 -1.83
CA ALA A 27 4.95 12.78 -1.08
C ALA A 27 5.99 13.51 -0.21
N ASP A 28 6.64 14.54 -0.74
CA ASP A 28 7.62 15.35 -0.03
C ASP A 28 7.01 16.02 1.21
N TRP A 29 5.84 16.65 1.06
CA TRP A 29 5.11 17.29 2.17
C TRP A 29 4.60 16.27 3.19
N LEU A 30 4.09 15.12 2.73
CA LEU A 30 3.62 14.06 3.62
C LEU A 30 4.76 13.51 4.48
N VAL A 31 5.89 13.15 3.88
CA VAL A 31 7.06 12.62 4.61
C VAL A 31 7.61 13.64 5.61
N ASP A 32 7.73 14.91 5.21
CA ASP A 32 8.20 15.98 6.10
C ASP A 32 7.22 16.25 7.26
N GLY A 33 5.93 16.29 6.96
CA GLY A 33 4.87 16.48 7.95
C GLY A 33 4.81 15.33 8.95
N ALA A 34 4.89 14.10 8.45
CA ALA A 34 4.88 12.87 9.23
C ALA A 34 6.09 12.79 10.17
N SER A 35 7.31 13.02 9.66
CA SER A 35 8.53 12.99 10.48
C SER A 35 8.54 14.09 11.56
N LYS A 36 8.05 15.30 11.23
CA LYS A 36 7.90 16.39 12.21
C LYS A 36 6.83 16.05 13.27
N LEU A 37 5.76 15.39 12.86
CA LEU A 37 4.72 14.92 13.79
C LEU A 37 5.25 13.85 14.73
N ALA A 38 6.01 12.86 14.21
CA ALA A 38 6.65 11.82 15.01
C ALA A 38 7.52 12.43 16.12
N LYS A 39 8.43 13.35 15.75
CA LYS A 39 9.29 14.06 16.71
C LYS A 39 8.49 14.82 17.76
N ARG A 40 7.40 15.49 17.36
CA ARG A 40 6.55 16.24 18.27
C ARG A 40 5.79 15.36 19.25
N LEU A 41 5.33 14.20 18.80
CA LEU A 41 4.60 13.23 19.64
C LEU A 41 5.56 12.38 20.50
N GLY A 42 6.87 12.46 20.27
CA GLY A 42 7.87 11.64 20.94
C GLY A 42 7.78 10.17 20.54
N VAL A 43 7.35 9.89 19.31
CA VAL A 43 7.28 8.52 18.75
C VAL A 43 8.26 8.36 17.60
N THR A 44 8.56 7.12 17.22
CA THR A 44 9.43 6.86 16.07
C THR A 44 8.74 7.18 14.74
N ASP A 45 9.51 7.52 13.71
CA ASP A 45 9.02 7.69 12.34
C ASP A 45 8.33 6.41 11.82
N LEU A 46 8.75 5.23 12.29
CA LEU A 46 8.12 3.94 11.99
C LEU A 46 6.67 3.88 12.43
N VAL A 47 6.35 4.31 13.65
CA VAL A 47 4.97 4.32 14.17
C VAL A 47 4.07 5.20 13.32
N ILE A 48 4.54 6.39 12.94
CA ILE A 48 3.79 7.29 12.06
C ILE A 48 3.66 6.70 10.65
N GLY A 49 4.73 6.06 10.15
CA GLY A 49 4.72 5.34 8.88
C GLY A 49 3.69 4.21 8.84
N LEU A 50 3.69 3.35 9.87
CA LEU A 50 2.76 2.21 10.01
C LEU A 50 1.29 2.62 10.23
N THR A 51 1.04 3.85 10.65
CA THR A 51 -0.30 4.31 11.02
C THR A 51 -0.79 5.44 10.12
N ILE A 52 -0.42 6.69 10.41
CA ILE A 52 -0.98 7.89 9.75
C ILE A 52 -0.65 7.91 8.25
N VAL A 53 0.61 7.58 7.90
CA VAL A 53 1.03 7.62 6.49
C VAL A 53 0.36 6.48 5.73
N ALA A 54 0.46 5.25 6.24
CA ALA A 54 -0.15 4.07 5.62
C ALA A 54 -1.68 4.21 5.47
N PHE A 55 -2.38 4.65 6.54
CA PHE A 55 -3.81 4.91 6.48
C PHE A 55 -4.15 5.96 5.41
N GLY A 56 -3.40 7.07 5.38
CA GLY A 56 -3.67 8.17 4.46
C GLY A 56 -3.45 7.80 3.00
N THR A 57 -2.36 7.08 2.70
CA THR A 57 -2.06 6.66 1.33
C THR A 57 -2.99 5.56 0.84
N SER A 58 -3.47 4.66 1.72
CA SER A 58 -4.42 3.59 1.39
C SER A 58 -5.89 4.03 1.40
N MET A 59 -6.18 5.34 1.56
CA MET A 59 -7.56 5.85 1.43
C MET A 59 -8.18 5.62 0.05
N PRO A 60 -7.45 5.75 -1.08
CA PRO A 60 -7.99 5.39 -2.39
C PRO A 60 -8.44 3.94 -2.45
N GLU A 61 -7.64 3.00 -1.97
CA GLU A 61 -8.00 1.58 -1.90
C GLU A 61 -9.26 1.36 -1.08
N PHE A 62 -9.37 2.02 0.08
CA PHE A 62 -10.56 1.94 0.92
C PHE A 62 -11.81 2.42 0.18
N VAL A 63 -11.75 3.60 -0.47
CA VAL A 63 -12.87 4.15 -1.22
C VAL A 63 -13.28 3.23 -2.38
N VAL A 64 -12.30 2.76 -3.19
CA VAL A 64 -12.57 1.82 -4.28
C VAL A 64 -13.24 0.55 -3.76
N ASN A 65 -12.76 0.01 -2.65
CA ASN A 65 -13.37 -1.18 -2.03
C ASN A 65 -14.80 -0.94 -1.55
N MET A 66 -15.04 0.16 -0.84
CA MET A 66 -16.39 0.48 -0.33
C MET A 66 -17.40 0.67 -1.48
N VAL A 67 -17.00 1.36 -2.55
CA VAL A 67 -17.82 1.50 -3.76
C VAL A 67 -18.06 0.14 -4.43
N SER A 68 -17.02 -0.66 -4.63
CA SER A 68 -17.13 -2.00 -5.24
C SER A 68 -18.07 -2.92 -4.47
N VAL A 69 -17.98 -2.91 -3.15
CA VAL A 69 -18.89 -3.71 -2.28
C VAL A 69 -20.32 -3.19 -2.36
N ALA A 70 -20.53 -1.87 -2.38
CA ALA A 70 -21.85 -1.25 -2.50
C ALA A 70 -22.50 -1.60 -3.85
N ASP A 71 -21.74 -1.55 -4.93
CA ASP A 71 -22.20 -1.89 -6.30
C ASP A 71 -22.31 -3.41 -6.54
N GLY A 72 -21.88 -4.22 -5.59
CA GLY A 72 -21.92 -5.68 -5.70
C GLY A 72 -20.76 -6.31 -6.48
N ALA A 73 -19.76 -5.52 -6.87
CA ALA A 73 -18.53 -5.98 -7.53
C ALA A 73 -17.51 -6.53 -6.50
N THR A 74 -17.91 -7.54 -5.75
CA THR A 74 -17.15 -8.10 -4.62
C THR A 74 -15.82 -8.71 -5.02
N ASP A 75 -15.74 -9.29 -6.22
CA ASP A 75 -14.51 -9.86 -6.78
C ASP A 75 -13.46 -8.76 -6.98
N LEU A 76 -13.89 -7.57 -7.45
CA LEU A 76 -13.03 -6.41 -7.62
C LEU A 76 -12.49 -5.93 -6.27
N ALA A 77 -13.30 -5.99 -5.20
CA ALA A 77 -12.86 -5.59 -3.87
C ALA A 77 -11.70 -6.48 -3.35
N ILE A 78 -11.81 -7.81 -3.48
CA ILE A 78 -10.73 -8.71 -3.05
C ILE A 78 -9.50 -8.55 -3.94
N THR A 79 -9.70 -8.54 -5.26
CA THR A 79 -8.59 -8.43 -6.22
C THR A 79 -7.80 -7.14 -6.03
N ASN A 80 -8.48 -6.02 -5.76
CA ASN A 80 -7.84 -4.74 -5.47
C ASN A 80 -6.90 -4.84 -4.26
N ILE A 81 -7.36 -5.44 -3.16
CA ILE A 81 -6.55 -5.56 -1.93
C ILE A 81 -5.37 -6.51 -2.11
N LEU A 82 -5.57 -7.69 -2.69
CA LEU A 82 -4.48 -8.63 -2.91
C LEU A 82 -3.46 -8.05 -3.91
N GLY A 83 -3.93 -7.42 -4.99
CA GLY A 83 -3.09 -6.76 -5.97
C GLY A 83 -2.26 -5.63 -5.37
N SER A 84 -2.89 -4.73 -4.59
CA SER A 84 -2.18 -3.64 -3.89
C SER A 84 -1.11 -4.18 -2.94
N ASN A 85 -1.39 -5.24 -2.19
CA ASN A 85 -0.40 -5.83 -1.27
C ASN A 85 0.79 -6.46 -2.00
N ILE A 86 0.56 -7.12 -3.14
CA ILE A 86 1.62 -7.65 -4.00
C ILE A 86 2.48 -6.50 -4.55
N ILE A 87 1.84 -5.44 -5.08
CA ILE A 87 2.51 -4.25 -5.60
C ILE A 87 3.31 -3.57 -4.50
N ASN A 88 2.71 -3.34 -3.34
CA ASN A 88 3.36 -2.72 -2.19
C ASN A 88 4.63 -3.49 -1.79
N THR A 89 4.54 -4.80 -1.70
CA THR A 89 5.65 -5.64 -1.24
C THR A 89 6.73 -5.82 -2.31
N LEU A 90 6.36 -6.09 -3.56
CA LEU A 90 7.33 -6.41 -4.61
C LEU A 90 7.79 -5.18 -5.39
N VAL A 91 6.87 -4.27 -5.74
CA VAL A 91 7.21 -3.11 -6.57
C VAL A 91 7.69 -1.94 -5.70
N ILE A 92 6.94 -1.56 -4.69
CA ILE A 92 7.23 -0.35 -3.92
C ILE A 92 8.48 -0.52 -3.08
N LEU A 93 8.61 -1.61 -2.31
CA LEU A 93 9.87 -1.90 -1.60
C LEU A 93 11.03 -2.14 -2.57
N GLY A 94 10.77 -2.80 -3.70
CA GLY A 94 11.76 -3.02 -4.74
C GLY A 94 12.32 -1.70 -5.29
N CYS A 95 11.46 -0.79 -5.74
CA CYS A 95 11.84 0.54 -6.23
C CYS A 95 12.53 1.37 -5.15
N SER A 96 11.99 1.38 -3.93
CA SER A 96 12.57 2.13 -2.82
C SER A 96 13.97 1.63 -2.47
N ALA A 97 14.20 0.31 -2.46
CA ALA A 97 15.50 -0.29 -2.21
C ALA A 97 16.52 -0.05 -3.34
N LEU A 98 16.08 0.11 -4.60
CA LEU A 98 16.94 0.53 -5.70
C LEU A 98 17.44 1.97 -5.52
N VAL A 99 16.56 2.87 -5.08
CA VAL A 99 16.91 4.27 -4.80
C VAL A 99 17.90 4.35 -3.64
N CYS A 100 17.55 3.75 -2.51
CA CYS A 100 18.40 3.70 -1.32
C CYS A 100 18.20 2.36 -0.60
N PRO A 101 19.28 1.64 -0.22
CA PRO A 101 19.16 0.45 0.60
C PRO A 101 18.31 0.72 1.85
N LEU A 102 17.27 -0.10 2.04
CA LEU A 102 16.33 0.06 3.14
C LEU A 102 16.82 -0.71 4.37
N VAL A 103 16.92 -0.05 5.50
CA VAL A 103 17.28 -0.65 6.79
C VAL A 103 16.04 -0.71 7.67
N ALA A 104 15.67 -1.90 8.13
CA ALA A 104 14.51 -2.11 8.99
C ALA A 104 14.88 -2.11 10.48
N GLN A 105 13.97 -1.61 11.31
CA GLN A 105 14.07 -1.76 12.76
C GLN A 105 13.91 -3.22 13.18
N ARG A 106 14.41 -3.56 14.38
CA ARG A 106 14.30 -4.91 14.92
C ARG A 106 12.85 -5.34 15.17
N SER A 107 12.01 -4.40 15.60
CA SER A 107 10.56 -4.59 15.77
C SER A 107 9.90 -4.96 14.47
N THR A 108 10.20 -4.24 13.38
CA THR A 108 9.65 -4.49 12.04
C THR A 108 9.95 -5.91 11.55
N VAL A 109 11.22 -6.36 11.68
CA VAL A 109 11.61 -7.71 11.25
C VAL A 109 10.99 -8.80 12.11
N ARG A 110 10.75 -8.52 13.41
CA ARG A 110 10.27 -9.54 14.37
C ARG A 110 8.75 -9.61 14.49
N LEU A 111 8.05 -8.53 14.15
CA LEU A 111 6.61 -8.45 14.36
C LEU A 111 5.85 -7.95 13.12
N ASP A 112 6.19 -6.75 12.59
CA ASP A 112 5.36 -6.12 11.57
C ASP A 112 5.35 -6.92 10.26
N ILE A 113 6.51 -7.39 9.80
CA ILE A 113 6.60 -8.23 8.59
C ILE A 113 6.04 -9.64 8.82
N PRO A 114 6.33 -10.35 9.91
CA PRO A 114 5.61 -11.58 10.27
C PRO A 114 4.09 -11.42 10.29
N LEU A 115 3.56 -10.28 10.78
CA LEU A 115 2.13 -10.01 10.74
C LEU A 115 1.61 -9.88 9.30
N ASN A 116 2.39 -9.31 8.38
CA ASN A 116 2.06 -9.30 6.94
C ASN A 116 2.04 -10.71 6.33
N ILE A 117 2.96 -11.58 6.75
CA ILE A 117 2.92 -13.00 6.32
C ILE A 117 1.64 -13.65 6.84
N VAL A 118 1.31 -13.43 8.11
CA VAL A 118 0.07 -13.93 8.72
C VAL A 118 -1.15 -13.39 7.99
N ALA A 119 -1.16 -12.12 7.57
CA ALA A 119 -2.25 -11.54 6.79
C ALA A 119 -2.50 -12.31 5.48
N GLY A 120 -1.46 -12.58 4.70
CA GLY A 120 -1.58 -13.36 3.47
C GLY A 120 -2.01 -14.80 3.73
N VAL A 121 -1.46 -15.45 4.77
CA VAL A 121 -1.84 -16.82 5.16
C VAL A 121 -3.29 -16.87 5.64
N LEU A 122 -3.77 -15.89 6.40
CA LEU A 122 -5.17 -15.86 6.86
C LEU A 122 -6.14 -15.73 5.68
N VAL A 123 -5.84 -14.87 4.71
CA VAL A 123 -6.68 -14.77 3.49
C VAL A 123 -6.71 -16.12 2.77
N LEU A 124 -5.54 -16.76 2.59
CA LEU A 124 -5.45 -18.07 1.96
C LEU A 124 -6.27 -19.13 2.72
N VAL A 125 -6.13 -19.15 4.06
CA VAL A 125 -6.89 -20.07 4.93
C VAL A 125 -8.39 -19.82 4.79
N PHE A 126 -8.86 -18.59 4.82
CA PHE A 126 -10.28 -18.25 4.70
C PHE A 126 -10.87 -18.59 3.32
N VAL A 127 -10.05 -18.51 2.26
CA VAL A 127 -10.44 -18.97 0.92
C VAL A 127 -10.67 -20.47 0.88
N PHE A 128 -9.88 -21.27 1.61
CA PHE A 128 -9.98 -22.73 1.60
C PHE A 128 -10.90 -23.31 2.68
N ILE A 129 -10.99 -22.68 3.85
CA ILE A 129 -11.83 -23.13 4.98
C ILE A 129 -13.17 -22.41 4.90
N SER A 130 -13.98 -22.76 3.91
CA SER A 130 -15.36 -22.26 3.89
C SER A 130 -16.22 -22.98 4.92
N SER A 131 -17.09 -22.21 5.60
CA SER A 131 -18.16 -22.78 6.41
C SER A 131 -19.04 -23.69 5.55
N PRO A 132 -19.46 -24.88 6.05
CA PRO A 132 -20.39 -25.73 5.31
C PRO A 132 -21.73 -25.06 4.99
N MET A 133 -22.03 -23.93 5.64
CA MET A 133 -23.31 -23.21 5.53
C MET A 133 -23.25 -21.97 4.61
N GLU A 134 -22.05 -21.57 4.15
CA GLU A 134 -21.88 -20.38 3.28
C GLU A 134 -21.05 -20.72 2.03
N PRO A 135 -21.27 -20.01 0.91
CA PRO A 135 -20.40 -20.13 -0.27
C PRO A 135 -18.93 -19.86 0.10
N LYS A 136 -18.01 -20.49 -0.64
CA LYS A 136 -16.57 -20.22 -0.45
C LYS A 136 -16.27 -18.72 -0.55
N GLY A 137 -15.49 -18.18 0.39
CA GLY A 137 -15.14 -16.76 0.43
C GLY A 137 -14.95 -16.25 1.84
N LEU A 138 -14.82 -14.95 1.99
CA LEU A 138 -14.76 -14.31 3.29
C LEU A 138 -16.17 -13.93 3.78
N SER A 139 -16.56 -14.53 4.88
CA SER A 139 -17.81 -14.26 5.58
C SER A 139 -17.68 -13.08 6.54
N ARG A 140 -18.81 -12.68 7.15
CA ARG A 140 -18.82 -11.64 8.18
C ARG A 140 -18.01 -12.01 9.42
N ILE A 141 -17.93 -13.30 9.76
CA ILE A 141 -17.19 -13.78 10.93
C ILE A 141 -15.69 -13.61 10.71
N GLU A 142 -15.19 -14.02 9.54
CA GLU A 142 -13.79 -13.81 9.17
C GLU A 142 -13.47 -12.31 9.06
N GLY A 143 -14.38 -11.50 8.52
CA GLY A 143 -14.25 -10.05 8.48
C GLY A 143 -14.11 -9.45 9.88
N LEU A 144 -14.94 -9.90 10.85
CA LEU A 144 -14.83 -9.47 12.25
C LEU A 144 -13.49 -9.91 12.87
N ALA A 145 -13.05 -11.15 12.59
CA ALA A 145 -11.77 -11.64 13.08
C ALA A 145 -10.59 -10.78 12.57
N LEU A 146 -10.62 -10.40 11.28
CA LEU A 146 -9.62 -9.48 10.72
C LEU A 146 -9.62 -8.13 11.43
N LEU A 147 -10.78 -7.53 11.70
CA LEU A 147 -10.87 -6.26 12.42
C LEU A 147 -10.38 -6.36 13.87
N VAL A 148 -10.60 -7.49 14.54
CA VAL A 148 -10.05 -7.72 15.90
C VAL A 148 -8.53 -7.76 15.85
N VAL A 149 -7.93 -8.43 14.88
CA VAL A 149 -6.47 -8.44 14.68
C VAL A 149 -5.96 -7.03 14.38
N PHE A 150 -6.67 -6.25 13.56
CA PHE A 150 -6.32 -4.85 13.30
C PHE A 150 -6.34 -3.99 14.56
N ALA A 151 -7.39 -4.12 15.37
CA ALA A 151 -7.47 -3.40 16.65
C ALA A 151 -6.33 -3.77 17.60
N ALA A 152 -5.99 -5.07 17.69
CA ALA A 152 -4.86 -5.55 18.48
C ALA A 152 -3.53 -4.98 17.96
N PHE A 153 -3.33 -4.93 16.63
CA PHE A 153 -2.16 -4.31 16.02
C PHE A 153 -2.05 -2.83 16.38
N LEU A 154 -3.13 -2.05 16.30
CA LEU A 154 -3.11 -0.64 16.67
C LEU A 154 -2.75 -0.45 18.15
N VAL A 155 -3.39 -1.23 19.05
CA VAL A 155 -3.08 -1.19 20.49
C VAL A 155 -1.61 -1.49 20.73
N TYR A 156 -1.08 -2.54 20.11
CA TYR A 156 0.33 -2.90 20.20
C TYR A 156 1.24 -1.77 19.71
N THR A 157 0.96 -1.21 18.53
CA THR A 157 1.76 -0.14 17.92
C THR A 157 1.80 1.10 18.81
N PHE A 158 0.66 1.51 19.38
CA PHE A 158 0.62 2.65 20.30
C PHE A 158 1.24 2.35 21.67
N TYR A 159 1.17 1.10 22.15
CA TYR A 159 1.83 0.72 23.40
C TYR A 159 3.35 0.74 23.26
N THR A 160 3.88 0.18 22.18
CA THR A 160 5.33 0.19 21.92
C THR A 160 5.86 1.59 21.62
N ALA A 161 5.06 2.44 20.94
CA ALA A 161 5.41 3.84 20.70
C ALA A 161 5.73 4.61 21.99
N LYS A 162 5.01 4.35 23.08
CA LYS A 162 5.25 4.98 24.39
C LYS A 162 6.52 4.47 25.07
N ALA A 163 6.88 3.21 24.86
CA ALA A 163 8.08 2.65 25.48
C ALA A 163 9.37 3.22 24.88
N ASP A 164 9.37 3.53 23.58
CA ASP A 164 10.52 4.10 22.87
C ASP A 164 10.62 5.63 23.04
N ALA A 165 9.58 6.30 23.53
CA ALA A 165 9.49 7.76 23.69
C ALA A 165 10.46 8.34 24.74
N THR A 166 11.11 7.52 25.56
CA THR A 166 12.02 7.97 26.63
C THR A 166 13.38 8.49 26.14
N THR A 167 13.66 8.40 24.83
CA THR A 167 15.00 8.69 24.29
C THR A 167 15.11 9.94 23.41
N THR A 168 14.01 10.63 23.07
CA THR A 168 14.06 11.76 22.11
C THR A 168 13.19 12.94 22.54
N THR A 169 13.59 13.67 23.58
CA THR A 169 13.01 14.98 23.92
C THR A 169 13.81 16.13 23.33
N GLU A 170 13.93 16.21 22.01
CA GLU A 170 14.19 17.49 21.35
C GLU A 170 12.83 18.11 21.00
N SER A 171 12.41 19.09 21.77
CA SER A 171 11.22 19.89 21.49
C SER A 171 11.40 20.61 20.15
N THR A 172 10.83 20.08 19.09
CA THR A 172 10.87 20.78 17.79
C THR A 172 9.97 22.01 17.89
N PRO A 173 10.44 23.20 17.47
CA PRO A 173 9.65 24.43 17.47
C PRO A 173 8.50 24.41 16.43
N PHE A 174 8.30 23.29 15.72
CA PHE A 174 7.34 23.21 14.64
C PHE A 174 5.91 22.99 15.19
N PRO A 175 4.97 23.91 14.96
CA PRO A 175 3.64 23.82 15.55
C PRO A 175 2.82 22.66 14.96
N LEU A 176 2.01 22.00 15.80
CA LEU A 176 1.21 20.84 15.44
C LEU A 176 0.33 21.08 14.19
N TRP A 177 -0.32 22.24 14.12
CA TRP A 177 -1.17 22.58 12.98
C TRP A 177 -0.43 22.57 11.65
N LYS A 178 0.85 22.98 11.63
CA LYS A 178 1.67 22.92 10.40
C LYS A 178 2.02 21.50 10.02
N CYS A 179 2.25 20.59 10.98
CA CYS A 179 2.42 19.18 10.68
C CYS A 179 1.16 18.62 10.01
N VAL A 180 -0.01 18.89 10.60
CA VAL A 180 -1.31 18.44 10.07
C VAL A 180 -1.56 19.02 8.68
N VAL A 181 -1.31 20.31 8.46
CA VAL A 181 -1.48 20.93 7.14
C VAL A 181 -0.55 20.28 6.10
N LEU A 182 0.72 20.02 6.44
CA LEU A 182 1.64 19.34 5.52
C LEU A 182 1.17 17.92 5.17
N ILE A 183 0.70 17.15 6.17
CA ILE A 183 0.17 15.81 5.96
C ILE A 183 -1.07 15.87 5.05
N LEU A 184 -2.04 16.71 5.36
CA LEU A 184 -3.28 16.81 4.57
C LEU A 184 -3.02 17.33 3.15
N ALA A 185 -2.20 18.38 3.00
CA ALA A 185 -1.81 18.88 1.68
C ALA A 185 -1.03 17.83 0.88
N GLY A 186 -0.16 17.07 1.56
CA GLY A 186 0.56 15.94 0.99
C GLY A 186 -0.39 14.87 0.46
N LEU A 187 -1.34 14.43 1.28
CA LEU A 187 -2.34 13.42 0.89
C LEU A 187 -3.20 13.90 -0.29
N VAL A 188 -3.68 15.14 -0.25
CA VAL A 188 -4.44 15.72 -1.38
C VAL A 188 -3.59 15.76 -2.66
N GLY A 189 -2.33 16.19 -2.55
CA GLY A 189 -1.40 16.21 -3.69
C GLY A 189 -1.15 14.82 -4.26
N LEU A 190 -0.99 13.80 -3.42
CA LEU A 190 -0.81 12.40 -3.82
C LEU A 190 -2.05 11.85 -4.54
N VAL A 191 -3.24 12.04 -3.97
CA VAL A 191 -4.49 11.53 -4.56
C VAL A 191 -4.80 12.22 -5.89
N VAL A 192 -4.76 13.55 -5.92
CA VAL A 192 -5.04 14.34 -7.15
C VAL A 192 -3.97 14.05 -8.21
N GLY A 193 -2.69 14.04 -7.83
CA GLY A 193 -1.59 13.75 -8.74
C GLY A 193 -1.67 12.33 -9.30
N GLY A 194 -1.93 11.34 -8.46
CA GLY A 194 -2.13 9.94 -8.86
C GLY A 194 -3.30 9.79 -9.85
N GLU A 195 -4.45 10.39 -9.54
CA GLU A 195 -5.62 10.36 -10.42
C GLU A 195 -5.35 11.01 -11.79
N MET A 196 -4.64 12.14 -11.82
CA MET A 196 -4.24 12.79 -13.07
C MET A 196 -3.31 11.90 -13.89
N ILE A 197 -2.33 11.25 -13.27
CA ILE A 197 -1.42 10.32 -13.96
C ILE A 197 -2.18 9.15 -14.54
N VAL A 198 -3.02 8.46 -13.73
CA VAL A 198 -3.80 7.30 -14.18
C VAL A 198 -4.71 7.64 -15.34
N LYS A 199 -5.51 8.72 -15.23
CA LYS A 199 -6.41 9.15 -16.32
C LYS A 199 -5.65 9.46 -17.60
N SER A 200 -4.51 10.13 -17.50
CA SER A 200 -3.66 10.45 -18.65
C SER A 200 -3.04 9.19 -19.25
N ALA A 201 -2.50 8.28 -18.43
CA ALA A 201 -1.88 7.05 -18.89
C ALA A 201 -2.90 6.12 -19.57
N VAL A 202 -4.11 5.98 -19.00
CA VAL A 202 -5.21 5.21 -19.60
C VAL A 202 -5.61 5.79 -20.96
N ALA A 203 -5.76 7.13 -21.07
CA ALA A 203 -6.12 7.78 -22.32
C ALA A 203 -5.03 7.59 -23.39
N ILE A 204 -3.75 7.69 -23.02
CA ILE A 204 -2.62 7.45 -23.93
C ILE A 204 -2.59 5.98 -24.36
N ALA A 205 -2.76 5.04 -23.43
CA ALA A 205 -2.77 3.61 -23.74
C ALA A 205 -3.90 3.23 -24.71
N ARG A 206 -5.10 3.79 -24.52
CA ARG A 206 -6.23 3.62 -25.44
C ARG A 206 -5.93 4.22 -26.83
N TYR A 207 -5.32 5.37 -26.87
CA TYR A 207 -4.89 6.00 -28.13
C TYR A 207 -3.85 5.14 -28.88
N CYS A 208 -2.98 4.46 -28.15
CA CYS A 208 -2.00 3.49 -28.69
C CYS A 208 -2.61 2.11 -29.04
N GLY A 209 -3.93 1.92 -28.85
CA GLY A 209 -4.60 0.66 -29.16
C GLY A 209 -4.34 -0.48 -28.18
N VAL A 210 -3.91 -0.17 -26.94
CA VAL A 210 -3.72 -1.19 -25.89
C VAL A 210 -5.08 -1.73 -25.45
N ALA A 211 -5.19 -3.06 -25.29
CA ALA A 211 -6.42 -3.71 -24.86
C ALA A 211 -6.87 -3.25 -23.46
N GLU A 212 -8.19 -3.09 -23.26
CA GLU A 212 -8.74 -2.62 -21.97
C GLU A 212 -8.38 -3.57 -20.80
N SER A 213 -8.27 -4.88 -21.05
CA SER A 213 -7.84 -5.86 -20.05
C SER A 213 -6.40 -5.59 -19.57
N VAL A 214 -5.50 -5.25 -20.49
CA VAL A 214 -4.10 -4.91 -20.15
C VAL A 214 -4.04 -3.59 -19.40
N ILE A 215 -4.81 -2.58 -19.83
CA ILE A 215 -4.91 -1.29 -19.13
C ILE A 215 -5.40 -1.48 -17.69
N GLY A 216 -6.46 -2.27 -17.51
CA GLY A 216 -7.02 -2.56 -16.19
C GLY A 216 -6.01 -3.30 -15.29
N LEU A 217 -5.38 -4.35 -15.83
CA LEU A 217 -4.45 -5.20 -15.06
C LEU A 217 -3.14 -4.48 -14.71
N THR A 218 -2.74 -3.46 -15.45
CA THR A 218 -1.46 -2.76 -15.26
C THR A 218 -1.65 -1.34 -14.72
N ILE A 219 -2.15 -0.42 -15.55
CA ILE A 219 -2.20 1.01 -15.22
C ILE A 219 -3.18 1.30 -14.09
N VAL A 220 -4.37 0.69 -14.15
CA VAL A 220 -5.40 0.94 -13.13
C VAL A 220 -5.02 0.24 -11.82
N ALA A 221 -4.50 -0.99 -11.88
CA ALA A 221 -4.07 -1.73 -10.70
C ALA A 221 -2.91 -1.04 -9.96
N LEU A 222 -1.96 -0.43 -10.68
CA LEU A 222 -0.89 0.37 -10.09
C LEU A 222 -1.39 1.73 -9.59
N GLY A 223 -2.51 2.20 -10.12
CA GLY A 223 -2.99 3.56 -9.94
C GLY A 223 -3.34 3.91 -8.51
N THR A 224 -4.03 3.03 -7.80
CA THR A 224 -4.41 3.25 -6.40
C THR A 224 -3.18 3.21 -5.48
N SER A 225 -2.15 2.43 -5.84
CA SER A 225 -0.90 2.32 -5.07
C SER A 225 0.17 3.37 -5.46
N LEU A 226 -0.14 4.33 -6.33
CA LEU A 226 0.77 5.44 -6.66
C LEU A 226 1.11 6.34 -5.45
N PRO A 227 0.17 6.68 -4.55
CA PRO A 227 0.48 7.40 -3.33
C PRO A 227 1.51 6.68 -2.46
N GLU A 228 1.35 5.38 -2.24
CA GLU A 228 2.30 4.54 -1.50
C GLU A 228 3.66 4.51 -2.18
N LEU A 229 3.70 4.32 -3.50
CA LEU A 229 4.93 4.28 -4.28
C LEU A 229 5.69 5.61 -4.14
N ALA A 230 5.03 6.73 -4.40
CA ALA A 230 5.65 8.04 -4.32
C ALA A 230 6.16 8.33 -2.91
N THR A 231 5.33 8.07 -1.89
CA THR A 231 5.68 8.31 -0.48
C THR A 231 6.89 7.48 -0.06
N SER A 232 6.89 6.17 -0.34
CA SER A 232 7.97 5.28 0.07
C SER A 232 9.27 5.54 -0.69
N VAL A 233 9.21 5.86 -2.00
CA VAL A 233 10.39 6.23 -2.79
C VAL A 233 10.97 7.56 -2.34
N VAL A 234 10.14 8.59 -2.07
CA VAL A 234 10.60 9.89 -1.56
C VAL A 234 11.18 9.74 -0.15
N ALA A 235 10.55 8.94 0.73
CA ALA A 235 11.09 8.66 2.05
C ALA A 235 12.46 7.95 1.98
N ALA A 236 12.61 6.96 1.10
CA ALA A 236 13.89 6.28 0.84
C ALA A 236 14.94 7.26 0.31
N PHE A 237 14.57 8.14 -0.62
CA PHE A 237 15.46 9.19 -1.14
C PHE A 237 15.92 10.17 -0.04
N LYS A 238 15.04 10.46 0.92
CA LYS A 238 15.38 11.26 2.13
C LYS A 238 16.10 10.47 3.22
N HIS A 239 16.50 9.23 2.97
CA HIS A 239 17.08 8.31 3.96
C HIS A 239 16.19 8.06 5.19
N ASN A 240 14.87 8.29 5.08
CA ASN A 240 13.90 7.95 6.11
C ASN A 240 13.34 6.53 5.87
N ASN A 241 14.15 5.52 6.22
CA ASN A 241 13.81 4.11 6.03
C ASN A 241 12.56 3.70 6.82
N ASP A 242 12.34 4.32 7.97
CA ASP A 242 11.23 4.01 8.87
C ASP A 242 9.88 4.38 8.24
N ILE A 243 9.78 5.57 7.63
CA ILE A 243 8.58 5.93 6.87
C ILE A 243 8.46 5.09 5.61
N ALA A 244 9.56 4.82 4.89
CA ALA A 244 9.53 4.05 3.65
C ALA A 244 9.01 2.63 3.86
N ILE A 245 9.54 1.92 4.87
CA ILE A 245 9.13 0.55 5.20
C ILE A 245 7.79 0.57 5.93
N GLY A 246 7.62 1.49 6.89
CA GLY A 246 6.41 1.59 7.69
C GLY A 246 5.16 1.86 6.84
N ASN A 247 5.27 2.73 5.83
CA ASN A 247 4.18 2.97 4.89
C ASN A 247 3.75 1.69 4.17
N VAL A 248 4.67 0.95 3.56
CA VAL A 248 4.36 -0.28 2.81
C VAL A 248 3.78 -1.36 3.73
N VAL A 249 4.46 -1.63 4.84
CA VAL A 249 4.06 -2.68 5.78
C VAL A 249 2.73 -2.33 6.44
N GLY A 250 2.55 -1.06 6.83
CA GLY A 250 1.32 -0.55 7.40
C GLY A 250 0.15 -0.58 6.42
N SER A 251 0.37 -0.17 5.15
CA SER A 251 -0.65 -0.25 4.10
C SER A 251 -1.11 -1.70 3.86
N ASN A 252 -0.18 -2.66 3.83
CA ASN A 252 -0.55 -4.07 3.69
C ASN A 252 -1.39 -4.58 4.86
N ILE A 253 -1.02 -4.23 6.08
CA ILE A 253 -1.78 -4.55 7.30
C ILE A 253 -3.16 -3.91 7.24
N PHE A 254 -3.22 -2.63 6.89
CA PHE A 254 -4.46 -1.88 6.77
C PHE A 254 -5.37 -2.48 5.69
N ASN A 255 -4.82 -2.79 4.54
CA ASN A 255 -5.55 -3.37 3.41
C ASN A 255 -6.21 -4.71 3.78
N VAL A 256 -5.48 -5.65 4.37
CA VAL A 256 -6.04 -6.96 4.70
C VAL A 256 -6.92 -6.88 5.94
N PHE A 257 -6.41 -6.34 7.04
CA PHE A 257 -7.14 -6.44 8.30
C PHE A 257 -8.28 -5.45 8.42
N PHE A 258 -8.13 -4.21 7.91
CA PHE A 258 -9.17 -3.20 8.01
C PHE A 258 -10.05 -3.15 6.77
N ILE A 259 -9.49 -2.95 5.56
CA ILE A 259 -10.31 -2.76 4.37
C ILE A 259 -11.05 -4.05 4.00
N LEU A 260 -10.31 -5.17 3.88
CA LEU A 260 -10.93 -6.45 3.54
C LEU A 260 -11.87 -6.93 4.67
N GLY A 261 -11.47 -6.73 5.95
CA GLY A 261 -12.30 -7.04 7.10
C GLY A 261 -13.62 -6.26 7.09
N THR A 262 -13.58 -4.95 6.85
CA THR A 262 -14.78 -4.09 6.73
C THR A 262 -15.64 -4.51 5.54
N SER A 263 -15.02 -4.77 4.39
CA SER A 263 -15.70 -5.24 3.18
C SER A 263 -16.48 -6.52 3.42
N ALA A 264 -15.87 -7.50 4.09
CA ALA A 264 -16.48 -8.80 4.39
C ALA A 264 -17.65 -8.69 5.38
N ILE A 265 -17.60 -7.74 6.34
CA ILE A 265 -18.73 -7.48 7.25
C ILE A 265 -19.94 -6.90 6.50
N ILE A 266 -19.70 -5.98 5.56
CA ILE A 266 -20.78 -5.35 4.79
C ILE A 266 -21.42 -6.39 3.87
N LYS A 267 -20.60 -7.15 3.14
CA LYS A 267 -21.07 -8.13 2.17
C LYS A 267 -20.11 -9.31 2.11
N HIS A 268 -20.68 -10.52 2.01
CA HIS A 268 -19.87 -11.72 1.73
C HIS A 268 -19.03 -11.54 0.46
N LEU A 269 -17.75 -11.87 0.56
CA LEU A 269 -16.79 -11.72 -0.54
C LEU A 269 -16.49 -13.11 -1.12
N PRO A 270 -17.07 -13.48 -2.27
CA PRO A 270 -16.90 -14.80 -2.86
C PRO A 270 -15.49 -15.02 -3.41
N VAL A 271 -15.12 -16.29 -3.57
CA VAL A 271 -13.87 -16.70 -4.21
C VAL A 271 -13.96 -16.48 -5.72
N TYR A 272 -12.96 -15.84 -6.31
CA TYR A 272 -12.80 -15.71 -7.76
C TYR A 272 -11.73 -16.69 -8.28
N PRO A 273 -11.75 -17.08 -9.58
CA PRO A 273 -10.74 -17.97 -10.15
C PRO A 273 -9.33 -17.37 -10.05
N GLY A 274 -8.41 -18.12 -9.42
CA GLY A 274 -7.01 -17.70 -9.24
C GLY A 274 -6.72 -16.92 -7.96
N ILE A 275 -7.70 -16.73 -7.08
CA ILE A 275 -7.50 -16.08 -5.78
C ILE A 275 -6.44 -16.79 -4.94
N GLU A 276 -6.32 -18.10 -5.07
CA GLU A 276 -5.35 -18.92 -4.34
C GLU A 276 -3.91 -18.50 -4.66
N ILE A 277 -3.67 -18.19 -5.95
CA ILE A 277 -2.36 -17.75 -6.43
C ILE A 277 -2.05 -16.36 -5.88
N ASP A 278 -3.01 -15.44 -5.95
CA ASP A 278 -2.85 -14.07 -5.49
C ASP A 278 -2.65 -14.03 -3.96
N ALA A 279 -3.47 -14.76 -3.19
CA ALA A 279 -3.32 -14.84 -1.73
C ALA A 279 -2.02 -15.54 -1.31
N ALA A 280 -1.63 -16.61 -2.01
CA ALA A 280 -0.34 -17.27 -1.76
C ALA A 280 0.82 -16.32 -2.06
N LEU A 281 0.74 -15.52 -3.14
CA LEU A 281 1.79 -14.58 -3.50
C LEU A 281 1.89 -13.42 -2.50
N VAL A 282 0.79 -12.98 -1.89
CA VAL A 282 0.85 -12.01 -0.78
C VAL A 282 1.68 -12.56 0.37
N ALA A 283 1.44 -13.81 0.79
CA ALA A 283 2.22 -14.44 1.86
C ALA A 283 3.68 -14.68 1.46
N VAL A 284 3.91 -15.21 0.25
CA VAL A 284 5.27 -15.53 -0.26
C VAL A 284 6.08 -14.27 -0.47
N SER A 285 5.50 -13.18 -0.98
CA SER A 285 6.19 -11.90 -1.16
C SER A 285 6.62 -11.29 0.19
N ALA A 286 5.73 -11.32 1.19
CA ALA A 286 6.06 -10.89 2.54
C ALA A 286 7.17 -11.77 3.17
N LEU A 287 7.12 -13.09 2.96
CA LEU A 287 8.17 -14.02 3.38
C LEU A 287 9.52 -13.71 2.68
N ALA A 288 9.50 -13.42 1.39
CA ALA A 288 10.71 -13.04 0.63
C ALA A 288 11.35 -11.76 1.22
N VAL A 289 10.54 -10.74 1.52
CA VAL A 289 11.02 -9.51 2.18
C VAL A 289 11.59 -9.83 3.58
N TRP A 290 10.91 -10.68 4.35
CA TRP A 290 11.40 -11.10 5.65
C TRP A 290 12.77 -11.80 5.56
N LEU A 291 12.93 -12.73 4.62
CA LEU A 291 14.19 -13.43 4.38
C LEU A 291 15.31 -12.47 3.96
N LEU A 292 15.01 -11.49 3.10
CA LEU A 292 15.96 -10.45 2.70
C LEU A 292 16.41 -9.60 3.89
N LEU A 293 15.56 -9.40 4.89
CA LEU A 293 15.86 -8.63 6.10
C LEU A 293 16.49 -9.46 7.23
N CYS A 294 16.53 -10.79 7.13
CA CYS A 294 17.19 -11.66 8.11
C CYS A 294 18.72 -11.61 8.05
N ASN A 295 19.32 -10.67 7.35
CA ASN A 295 20.76 -10.44 7.36
C ASN A 295 21.20 -9.63 8.59
N LYS A 296 22.52 -9.58 8.86
CA LYS A 296 23.12 -8.88 10.03
C LYS A 296 22.70 -7.40 10.10
N ASN A 297 22.56 -6.74 8.94
CA ASN A 297 22.26 -5.32 8.85
C ASN A 297 20.74 -5.04 8.79
N ARG A 298 19.91 -6.08 8.74
CA ARG A 298 18.45 -5.97 8.54
C ARG A 298 18.11 -5.04 7.37
N SER A 299 18.77 -5.23 6.23
CA SER A 299 18.65 -4.32 5.10
C SER A 299 18.30 -5.05 3.81
N ILE A 300 17.45 -4.42 3.02
CA ILE A 300 17.21 -4.76 1.62
C ILE A 300 18.17 -3.89 0.81
N ASN A 301 19.18 -4.49 0.23
CA ASN A 301 20.09 -3.81 -0.67
C ASN A 301 19.50 -3.69 -2.08
N ARG A 302 20.19 -3.00 -3.00
CA ARG A 302 19.73 -2.81 -4.39
C ARG A 302 19.48 -4.12 -5.13
N TRP A 303 20.29 -5.16 -4.90
CA TRP A 303 20.08 -6.48 -5.50
C TRP A 303 18.82 -7.16 -4.97
N GLY A 304 18.54 -7.03 -3.66
CA GLY A 304 17.28 -7.47 -3.07
C GLY A 304 16.09 -6.73 -3.67
N GLY A 305 16.22 -5.41 -3.88
CA GLY A 305 15.20 -4.61 -4.56
C GLY A 305 14.96 -5.07 -6.01
N ALA A 306 16.04 -5.32 -6.77
CA ALA A 306 15.93 -5.84 -8.14
C ALA A 306 15.27 -7.23 -8.17
N LEU A 307 15.60 -8.11 -7.21
CA LEU A 307 14.96 -9.42 -7.09
C LEU A 307 13.44 -9.30 -6.88
N LEU A 308 12.99 -8.41 -6.00
CA LEU A 308 11.57 -8.18 -5.77
C LEU A 308 10.85 -7.73 -7.06
N LEU A 309 11.45 -6.83 -7.84
CA LEU A 309 10.89 -6.39 -9.12
C LEU A 309 10.84 -7.51 -10.17
N VAL A 310 11.86 -8.36 -10.22
CA VAL A 310 11.87 -9.54 -11.12
C VAL A 310 10.76 -10.52 -10.72
N LEU A 311 10.52 -10.75 -9.43
CA LEU A 311 9.43 -11.60 -8.96
C LEU A 311 8.07 -11.02 -9.38
N TYR A 312 7.88 -9.70 -9.28
CA TYR A 312 6.66 -9.06 -9.77
C TYR A 312 6.48 -9.19 -11.27
N ALA A 313 7.55 -8.95 -12.05
CA ALA A 313 7.51 -9.10 -13.50
C ALA A 313 7.14 -10.53 -13.93
N GLY A 314 7.69 -11.54 -13.24
CA GLY A 314 7.32 -12.93 -13.44
C GLY A 314 5.85 -13.22 -13.17
N TYR A 315 5.33 -12.71 -12.03
CA TYR A 315 3.91 -12.83 -11.70
C TYR A 315 3.01 -12.13 -12.73
N LEU A 316 3.34 -10.89 -13.12
CA LEU A 316 2.56 -10.14 -14.09
C LEU A 316 2.55 -10.86 -15.46
N THR A 317 3.70 -11.37 -15.90
CA THR A 317 3.78 -12.16 -17.14
C THR A 317 2.92 -13.40 -17.06
N TYR A 318 2.98 -14.13 -15.94
CA TYR A 318 2.11 -15.30 -15.72
C TYR A 318 0.64 -14.93 -15.82
N ARG A 319 0.20 -13.85 -15.14
CA ARG A 319 -1.19 -13.39 -15.17
C ARG A 319 -1.64 -12.97 -16.57
N LEU A 320 -0.80 -12.29 -17.34
CA LEU A 320 -1.10 -11.88 -18.72
C LEU A 320 -1.19 -13.06 -19.69
N LEU A 321 -0.53 -14.19 -19.42
CA LEU A 321 -0.59 -15.39 -20.24
C LEU A 321 -1.75 -16.32 -19.88
N THR A 322 -2.31 -16.20 -18.66
CA THR A 322 -3.37 -17.08 -18.14
C THR A 322 -4.76 -16.47 -18.20
N TYR A 323 -4.87 -15.18 -18.48
CA TYR A 323 -6.10 -14.44 -18.76
C TYR A 323 -6.22 -14.10 -20.25
#